data_6814a1b769bf94ad96c4fb2f5ba7ffef
#
_entry.id   6814a1b769bf94ad96c4fb2f5ba7ffef
#
_cell.length_a   1.000
_cell.length_b   1.000
_cell.length_c   1.000
_cell.angle_alpha   90.00
_cell.angle_beta   90.00
_cell.angle_gamma   90.00
#
_symmetry.space_group_name_H-M   'P 1'
#
loop_
_entity.id
_entity.type
_entity.pdbx_description
1 polymer ?
#
loop_
_entity_poly.entity_id
_entity_poly.type
_entity_poly.pdbx_seq_one_letter_code
_entity_poly.pdbx_strand_id
1 'polypeptide(L)'
;MRLATVAHAAGTSAAVLQGDLWRALPAADLSALLATTSPARAADLAGEVLDGAVPVQPLPRPGKVICCGLNYADHITETGRDLPAYPTLFAKYADTLTGPGDDLVMPQGLQVDWEAELAVVVGTPLRHADRAAALDGIAGYTVANDISVRDWQYRTLQWFQGKTWDATTPVGPVIVTPDELDPAAGVDVICRINGQEVQRDTTRTLVFDAADLLAYISTFTVLRPGDLVLTGTPGGIGAARKPQWFLADGDVVETEIPGIGTLRNTLRLES
;
A
#
# COMPACT_ATOMS: atom_id res chain seq x y z
N MET A 1 -8.68 -9.57 11.99
CA MET A 1 -7.48 -10.46 12.08
C MET A 1 -6.30 -9.85 11.33
N ARG A 2 -5.08 -10.33 11.59
CA ARG A 2 -3.84 -9.86 10.92
C ARG A 2 -3.24 -10.98 10.11
N LEU A 3 -3.06 -10.76 8.81
CA LEU A 3 -2.49 -11.70 7.85
C LEU A 3 -1.15 -11.18 7.34
N ALA A 4 -0.20 -12.06 7.09
CA ALA A 4 1.09 -11.71 6.47
C ALA A 4 1.59 -12.84 5.57
N THR A 5 2.47 -12.49 4.64
CA THR A 5 3.46 -13.43 4.14
C THR A 5 4.67 -13.29 5.06
N VAL A 6 5.13 -14.38 5.64
CA VAL A 6 6.26 -14.40 6.56
C VAL A 6 7.39 -15.24 6.03
N ALA A 7 8.62 -14.77 6.24
CA ALA A 7 9.84 -15.58 6.03
C ALA A 7 10.17 -16.31 7.33
N HIS A 8 10.56 -17.57 7.22
CA HIS A 8 11.02 -18.44 8.33
C HIS A 8 12.09 -19.42 7.83
N ALA A 9 12.62 -20.27 8.71
CA ALA A 9 13.75 -21.16 8.39
C ALA A 9 13.51 -22.09 7.18
N ALA A 10 12.25 -22.45 6.88
CA ALA A 10 11.90 -23.33 5.76
C ALA A 10 11.48 -22.61 4.47
N GLY A 11 11.52 -21.27 4.43
CA GLY A 11 11.10 -20.45 3.28
C GLY A 11 10.05 -19.41 3.64
N THR A 12 9.03 -19.25 2.80
CA THR A 12 7.90 -18.31 3.04
C THR A 12 6.59 -19.07 3.23
N SER A 13 5.70 -18.48 4.03
CA SER A 13 4.33 -18.98 4.23
C SER A 13 3.36 -17.81 4.35
N ALA A 14 2.15 -17.97 3.85
CA ALA A 14 1.01 -17.19 4.33
C ALA A 14 0.79 -17.52 5.81
N ALA A 15 0.50 -16.52 6.62
CA ALA A 15 0.34 -16.70 8.05
C ALA A 15 -0.75 -15.78 8.62
N VAL A 16 -1.31 -16.21 9.74
CA VAL A 16 -2.23 -15.42 10.57
C VAL A 16 -1.62 -15.20 11.95
N LEU A 17 -1.73 -13.99 12.46
CA LEU A 17 -1.29 -13.67 13.82
C LEU A 17 -2.40 -14.07 14.81
N GLN A 18 -2.05 -14.97 15.75
CA GLN A 18 -2.92 -15.36 16.87
C GLN A 18 -2.19 -15.12 18.19
N GLY A 19 -2.68 -14.17 18.99
CA GLY A 19 -1.88 -13.60 20.07
C GLY A 19 -0.63 -12.94 19.52
N ASP A 20 0.55 -13.37 19.99
CA ASP A 20 1.86 -12.87 19.51
C ASP A 20 2.58 -13.87 18.59
N LEU A 21 1.88 -14.89 18.10
CA LEU A 21 2.49 -15.98 17.34
C LEU A 21 1.94 -16.03 15.91
N TRP A 22 2.84 -16.13 14.95
CA TRP A 22 2.49 -16.43 13.57
C TRP A 22 2.17 -17.92 13.42
N ARG A 23 1.00 -18.21 12.81
CA ARG A 23 0.61 -19.58 12.47
C ARG A 23 0.51 -19.73 10.96
N ALA A 24 1.07 -20.82 10.47
CA ALA A 24 1.06 -21.16 9.05
C ALA A 24 -0.37 -21.27 8.51
N LEU A 25 -0.57 -20.74 7.29
CA LEU A 25 -1.73 -20.99 6.47
C LEU A 25 -1.33 -21.86 5.27
N PRO A 26 -2.26 -22.59 4.63
CA PRO A 26 -1.94 -23.59 3.61
C PRO A 26 -1.56 -22.98 2.24
N ALA A 27 -0.64 -22.02 2.23
CA ALA A 27 -0.10 -21.37 1.03
C ALA A 27 1.30 -20.80 1.30
N ALA A 28 2.10 -20.65 0.26
CA ALA A 28 3.45 -20.08 0.37
C ALA A 28 3.46 -18.56 0.62
N ASP A 29 2.40 -17.87 0.27
CA ASP A 29 2.21 -16.42 0.42
C ASP A 29 0.73 -16.03 0.37
N LEU A 30 0.41 -14.78 0.71
CA LEU A 30 -0.96 -14.30 0.69
C LEU A 30 -1.55 -14.16 -0.73
N SER A 31 -0.75 -13.95 -1.78
CA SER A 31 -1.27 -13.97 -3.15
C SER A 31 -1.85 -15.35 -3.50
N ALA A 32 -1.13 -16.41 -3.14
CA ALA A 32 -1.58 -17.78 -3.36
C ALA A 32 -2.78 -18.14 -2.48
N LEU A 33 -2.79 -17.69 -1.22
CA LEU A 33 -3.90 -17.93 -0.30
C LEU A 33 -5.20 -17.29 -0.79
N LEU A 34 -5.16 -15.99 -1.09
CA LEU A 34 -6.34 -15.21 -1.48
C LEU A 34 -6.93 -15.68 -2.83
N ALA A 35 -6.12 -16.30 -3.69
CA ALA A 35 -6.61 -16.86 -4.95
C ALA A 35 -7.60 -18.03 -4.74
N THR A 36 -7.58 -18.68 -3.58
CA THR A 36 -8.35 -19.91 -3.30
C THR A 36 -9.20 -19.85 -2.03
N THR A 37 -8.90 -18.90 -1.15
CA THR A 37 -9.47 -18.84 0.22
C THR A 37 -9.87 -17.41 0.54
N SER A 38 -11.12 -17.23 1.00
CA SER A 38 -11.52 -15.90 1.50
C SER A 38 -10.83 -15.61 2.85
N PRO A 39 -10.48 -14.33 3.11
CA PRO A 39 -9.85 -13.94 4.38
C PRO A 39 -10.64 -14.41 5.62
N ALA A 40 -11.95 -14.35 5.58
CA ALA A 40 -12.80 -14.77 6.70
C ALA A 40 -12.58 -16.23 7.14
N ARG A 41 -12.10 -17.10 6.26
CA ARG A 41 -11.80 -18.50 6.57
C ARG A 41 -10.34 -18.75 6.96
N ALA A 42 -9.48 -17.75 6.84
CA ALA A 42 -8.06 -17.95 7.11
C ALA A 42 -7.78 -18.39 8.56
N ALA A 43 -8.51 -17.82 9.53
CA ALA A 43 -8.34 -18.20 10.94
C ALA A 43 -8.64 -19.68 11.21
N ASP A 44 -9.63 -20.27 10.50
CA ASP A 44 -10.02 -21.68 10.64
C ASP A 44 -8.97 -22.63 10.08
N LEU A 45 -8.09 -22.13 9.23
CA LEU A 45 -7.03 -22.89 8.56
C LEU A 45 -5.67 -22.77 9.27
N ALA A 46 -5.61 -22.07 10.41
CA ALA A 46 -4.36 -21.84 11.14
C ALA A 46 -3.73 -23.16 11.59
N GLY A 47 -2.51 -23.41 11.12
CA GLY A 47 -1.73 -24.60 11.39
C GLY A 47 -0.72 -24.41 12.53
N GLU A 48 0.49 -24.92 12.31
CA GLU A 48 1.59 -24.86 13.26
C GLU A 48 2.10 -23.43 13.49
N VAL A 49 2.75 -23.23 14.63
CA VAL A 49 3.46 -21.99 14.94
C VAL A 49 4.72 -21.91 14.11
N LEU A 50 4.99 -20.73 13.54
CA LEU A 50 6.20 -20.45 12.77
C LEU A 50 7.18 -19.66 13.64
N ASP A 51 8.13 -20.38 14.26
CA ASP A 51 9.13 -19.77 15.13
C ASP A 51 10.05 -18.84 14.35
N GLY A 52 10.31 -17.65 14.91
CA GLY A 52 11.19 -16.64 14.30
C GLY A 52 10.69 -16.07 12.97
N ALA A 53 9.40 -16.25 12.67
CA ALA A 53 8.80 -15.75 11.44
C ALA A 53 8.76 -14.22 11.42
N VAL A 54 9.18 -13.63 10.30
CA VAL A 54 9.24 -12.18 10.08
C VAL A 54 8.38 -11.82 8.85
N PRO A 55 7.48 -10.83 8.95
CA PRO A 55 6.74 -10.34 7.81
C PRO A 55 7.65 -9.84 6.69
N VAL A 56 7.33 -10.26 5.46
CA VAL A 56 7.95 -9.80 4.22
C VAL A 56 6.88 -9.19 3.31
N GLN A 57 7.20 -8.87 2.06
CA GLN A 57 6.22 -8.38 1.10
C GLN A 57 4.97 -9.27 1.08
N PRO A 58 3.78 -8.74 1.44
CA PRO A 58 2.61 -9.58 1.68
C PRO A 58 2.02 -10.20 0.41
N LEU A 59 2.09 -9.48 -0.71
CA LEU A 59 1.44 -9.85 -1.97
C LEU A 59 2.46 -9.87 -3.13
N PRO A 60 3.29 -10.90 -3.26
CA PRO A 60 4.32 -10.94 -4.30
C PRO A 60 3.79 -11.02 -5.74
N ARG A 61 2.53 -11.40 -5.91
CA ARG A 61 1.92 -11.58 -7.25
C ARG A 61 0.50 -11.02 -7.33
N PRO A 62 0.26 -9.72 -7.06
CA PRO A 62 -1.04 -9.13 -7.33
C PRO A 62 -1.30 -9.15 -8.85
N GLY A 63 -2.56 -9.36 -9.23
CA GLY A 63 -2.96 -9.27 -10.63
C GLY A 63 -2.95 -7.83 -11.15
N LYS A 64 -3.29 -6.88 -10.27
CA LYS A 64 -3.27 -5.44 -10.51
C LYS A 64 -2.76 -4.70 -9.29
N VAL A 65 -2.03 -3.62 -9.56
CA VAL A 65 -1.71 -2.57 -8.60
C VAL A 65 -2.22 -1.27 -9.20
N ILE A 66 -3.30 -0.73 -8.63
CA ILE A 66 -3.96 0.49 -9.10
C ILE A 66 -3.80 1.55 -8.02
N CYS A 67 -3.39 2.75 -8.42
CA CYS A 67 -3.17 3.87 -7.50
C CYS A 67 -4.13 5.01 -7.83
N CYS A 68 -4.53 5.76 -6.82
CA CYS A 68 -5.32 6.97 -6.95
C CYS A 68 -4.46 8.18 -6.60
N GLY A 69 -4.31 9.11 -7.52
CA GLY A 69 -3.69 10.40 -7.24
C GLY A 69 -4.72 11.47 -6.89
N LEU A 70 -4.28 12.53 -6.19
CA LEU A 70 -5.10 13.70 -5.87
C LEU A 70 -6.39 13.33 -5.11
N ASN A 71 -6.25 12.58 -4.03
CA ASN A 71 -7.40 12.02 -3.29
C ASN A 71 -7.55 12.52 -1.85
N TYR A 72 -6.69 13.43 -1.37
CA TYR A 72 -6.84 14.08 -0.06
C TYR A 72 -7.38 15.51 -0.24
N ALA A 73 -8.55 15.80 0.33
CA ALA A 73 -9.29 17.04 0.09
C ALA A 73 -8.50 18.28 0.49
N ASP A 74 -7.84 18.27 1.66
CA ASP A 74 -7.07 19.38 2.15
C ASP A 74 -5.87 19.69 1.25
N HIS A 75 -5.17 18.66 0.80
CA HIS A 75 -4.05 18.81 -0.14
C HIS A 75 -4.49 19.38 -1.51
N ILE A 76 -5.66 18.97 -2.00
CA ILE A 76 -6.21 19.47 -3.28
C ILE A 76 -6.56 20.96 -3.15
N THR A 77 -7.26 21.33 -2.06
CA THR A 77 -7.69 22.73 -1.82
C THR A 77 -6.51 23.67 -1.56
N GLU A 78 -5.46 23.21 -0.88
CA GLU A 78 -4.21 23.97 -0.70
C GLU A 78 -3.53 24.31 -2.04
N THR A 79 -3.69 23.47 -3.06
CA THR A 79 -3.18 23.74 -4.42
C THR A 79 -4.10 24.65 -5.24
N GLY A 80 -5.21 25.13 -4.68
CA GLY A 80 -6.19 26.00 -5.34
C GLY A 80 -7.00 25.30 -6.44
N ARG A 81 -7.12 23.97 -6.37
CA ARG A 81 -7.90 23.17 -7.31
C ARG A 81 -9.26 22.80 -6.72
N ASP A 82 -10.24 22.61 -7.59
CA ASP A 82 -11.52 22.02 -7.22
C ASP A 82 -11.35 20.52 -6.92
N LEU A 83 -12.22 19.98 -6.06
CA LEU A 83 -12.28 18.56 -5.82
C LEU A 83 -12.63 17.80 -7.11
N PRO A 84 -11.93 16.70 -7.42
CA PRO A 84 -12.16 15.98 -8.66
C PRO A 84 -13.51 15.26 -8.64
N ALA A 85 -14.23 15.29 -9.78
CA ALA A 85 -15.48 14.55 -9.94
C ALA A 85 -15.26 13.04 -10.13
N TYR A 86 -14.06 12.63 -10.50
CA TYR A 86 -13.66 11.23 -10.76
C TYR A 86 -12.25 10.97 -10.24
N PRO A 87 -11.96 9.74 -9.76
CA PRO A 87 -10.61 9.38 -9.31
C PRO A 87 -9.59 9.49 -10.44
N THR A 88 -8.43 10.09 -10.16
CA THR A 88 -7.27 10.07 -11.05
C THR A 88 -6.53 8.75 -10.84
N LEU A 89 -6.67 7.82 -11.76
CA LEU A 89 -6.10 6.47 -11.63
C LEU A 89 -4.88 6.27 -12.51
N PHE A 90 -3.91 5.52 -11.98
CA PHE A 90 -2.78 5.00 -12.72
C PHE A 90 -2.40 3.60 -12.21
N ALA A 91 -1.58 2.89 -12.96
CA ALA A 91 -1.20 1.53 -12.60
C ALA A 91 0.28 1.45 -12.24
N LYS A 92 0.61 0.50 -11.37
CA LYS A 92 1.96 -0.01 -11.13
C LYS A 92 2.00 -1.51 -11.47
N TYR A 93 3.19 -2.08 -11.55
CA TYR A 93 3.38 -3.52 -11.75
C TYR A 93 3.73 -4.21 -10.43
N ALA A 94 3.55 -5.52 -10.39
CA ALA A 94 3.97 -6.33 -9.24
C ALA A 94 5.48 -6.18 -8.96
N ASP A 95 6.30 -6.00 -9.99
CA ASP A 95 7.75 -5.83 -9.90
C ASP A 95 8.16 -4.56 -9.13
N THR A 96 7.26 -3.57 -9.01
CA THR A 96 7.52 -2.36 -8.22
C THR A 96 7.42 -2.60 -6.72
N LEU A 97 6.71 -3.66 -6.29
CA LEU A 97 6.44 -3.89 -4.87
C LEU A 97 7.66 -4.45 -4.15
N THR A 98 7.86 -4.02 -2.91
CA THR A 98 8.91 -4.51 -2.02
C THR A 98 8.39 -4.65 -0.59
N GLY A 99 9.18 -5.26 0.28
CA GLY A 99 8.79 -5.59 1.64
C GLY A 99 8.92 -4.44 2.64
N PRO A 100 8.41 -4.65 3.85
CA PRO A 100 8.32 -3.59 4.87
C PRO A 100 9.66 -3.12 5.43
N GLY A 101 10.74 -3.87 5.21
CA GLY A 101 12.09 -3.56 5.71
C GLY A 101 13.18 -3.62 4.64
N ASP A 102 12.80 -3.73 3.37
CA ASP A 102 13.76 -3.84 2.26
C ASP A 102 14.40 -2.48 1.95
N ASP A 103 15.65 -2.50 1.47
CA ASP A 103 16.29 -1.30 0.92
C ASP A 103 15.67 -0.93 -0.43
N LEU A 104 15.55 0.38 -0.68
CA LEU A 104 15.13 0.95 -1.98
C LEU A 104 16.38 1.25 -2.79
N VAL A 105 16.74 0.35 -3.70
CA VAL A 105 17.97 0.50 -4.51
C VAL A 105 17.66 1.24 -5.79
N MET A 106 18.32 2.39 -6.02
CA MET A 106 18.01 3.26 -7.15
C MET A 106 19.29 3.91 -7.74
N PRO A 107 19.29 4.24 -9.05
CA PRO A 107 20.36 5.01 -9.64
C PRO A 107 20.53 6.41 -9.02
N GLN A 108 21.75 6.94 -9.07
CA GLN A 108 22.04 8.32 -8.65
C GLN A 108 21.40 9.35 -9.60
N GLY A 109 21.20 10.57 -9.09
CA GLY A 109 20.77 11.72 -9.88
C GLY A 109 19.27 11.82 -10.13
N LEU A 110 18.47 10.97 -9.46
CA LEU A 110 17.01 10.99 -9.53
C LEU A 110 16.39 11.85 -8.43
N GLN A 111 15.24 12.45 -8.72
CA GLN A 111 14.43 13.15 -7.73
C GLN A 111 13.46 12.19 -7.06
N VAL A 112 13.97 11.39 -6.10
CA VAL A 112 13.20 10.37 -5.38
C VAL A 112 12.39 11.02 -4.27
N ASP A 113 11.08 10.78 -4.26
CA ASP A 113 10.12 11.37 -3.33
C ASP A 113 9.23 10.29 -2.70
N TRP A 114 8.64 10.59 -1.55
CA TRP A 114 7.79 9.73 -0.75
C TRP A 114 6.31 10.07 -0.93
N GLU A 115 5.46 9.04 -0.81
CA GLU A 115 4.00 9.16 -0.79
C GLU A 115 3.42 8.06 0.13
N ALA A 116 3.20 8.40 1.41
CA ALA A 116 2.57 7.48 2.36
C ALA A 116 1.09 7.27 2.01
N GLU A 117 0.63 6.02 1.97
CA GLU A 117 -0.72 5.68 1.57
C GLU A 117 -1.32 4.53 2.38
N LEU A 118 -2.63 4.57 2.59
CA LEU A 118 -3.41 3.37 2.88
C LEU A 118 -3.56 2.57 1.58
N ALA A 119 -3.37 1.27 1.65
CA ALA A 119 -3.64 0.37 0.53
C ALA A 119 -4.75 -0.62 0.89
N VAL A 120 -5.64 -0.86 -0.07
CA VAL A 120 -6.77 -1.78 0.02
C VAL A 120 -6.44 -3.06 -0.73
N VAL A 121 -6.64 -4.20 -0.09
CA VAL A 121 -6.49 -5.52 -0.69
C VAL A 121 -7.87 -6.08 -1.03
N VAL A 122 -8.06 -6.46 -2.29
CA VAL A 122 -9.31 -7.08 -2.76
C VAL A 122 -9.42 -8.52 -2.26
N GLY A 123 -10.56 -8.90 -1.74
CA GLY A 123 -10.84 -10.23 -1.17
C GLY A 123 -11.78 -11.09 -1.99
N THR A 124 -12.65 -10.49 -2.80
CA THR A 124 -13.59 -11.20 -3.67
C THR A 124 -13.60 -10.58 -5.08
N PRO A 125 -13.96 -11.33 -6.13
CA PRO A 125 -14.07 -10.74 -7.46
C PRO A 125 -15.13 -9.64 -7.50
N LEU A 126 -14.75 -8.44 -8.01
CA LEU A 126 -15.65 -7.31 -8.17
C LEU A 126 -15.77 -6.94 -9.64
N ARG A 127 -16.98 -6.85 -10.14
CA ARG A 127 -17.31 -6.39 -11.49
C ARG A 127 -18.66 -5.68 -11.45
N HIS A 128 -18.70 -4.39 -11.85
CA HIS A 128 -19.88 -3.55 -11.74
C HIS A 128 -20.48 -3.53 -10.31
N ALA A 129 -19.59 -3.56 -9.32
CA ALA A 129 -20.00 -3.58 -7.92
C ALA A 129 -20.56 -2.21 -7.52
N ASP A 130 -21.64 -2.21 -6.77
CA ASP A 130 -22.06 -1.03 -6.01
C ASP A 130 -21.16 -0.84 -4.78
N ARG A 131 -21.37 0.25 -4.05
CA ARG A 131 -20.57 0.58 -2.87
C ARG A 131 -20.64 -0.51 -1.78
N ALA A 132 -21.79 -1.12 -1.57
CA ALA A 132 -21.96 -2.15 -0.55
C ALA A 132 -21.18 -3.41 -0.91
N ALA A 133 -21.34 -3.90 -2.15
CA ALA A 133 -20.58 -5.04 -2.66
C ALA A 133 -19.06 -4.77 -2.70
N ALA A 134 -18.66 -3.52 -3.00
CA ALA A 134 -17.26 -3.12 -2.96
C ALA A 134 -16.69 -3.20 -1.54
N LEU A 135 -17.42 -2.71 -0.54
CA LEU A 135 -17.03 -2.79 0.87
C LEU A 135 -16.90 -4.24 1.35
N ASP A 136 -17.90 -5.08 1.04
CA ASP A 136 -17.91 -6.51 1.38
C ASP A 136 -16.78 -7.27 0.65
N GLY A 137 -16.30 -6.73 -0.46
CA GLY A 137 -15.23 -7.31 -1.26
C GLY A 137 -13.82 -7.02 -0.75
N ILE A 138 -13.65 -6.27 0.33
CA ILE A 138 -12.33 -5.94 0.90
C ILE A 138 -11.79 -7.11 1.73
N ALA A 139 -10.58 -7.58 1.40
CA ALA A 139 -9.85 -8.54 2.23
C ALA A 139 -9.29 -7.89 3.49
N GLY A 140 -8.81 -6.66 3.36
CA GLY A 140 -8.21 -5.89 4.43
C GLY A 140 -7.41 -4.71 3.90
N TYR A 141 -6.70 -4.08 4.83
CA TYR A 141 -5.92 -2.87 4.61
C TYR A 141 -4.46 -3.08 4.98
N THR A 142 -3.58 -2.40 4.29
CA THR A 142 -2.14 -2.44 4.56
C THR A 142 -1.52 -1.05 4.35
N VAL A 143 -0.28 -0.88 4.79
CA VAL A 143 0.49 0.34 4.53
C VAL A 143 1.19 0.22 3.19
N ALA A 144 1.29 1.32 2.44
CA ALA A 144 2.12 1.42 1.26
C ALA A 144 2.86 2.75 1.21
N ASN A 145 3.97 2.80 0.47
CA ASN A 145 4.58 4.06 0.06
C ASN A 145 4.76 4.05 -1.46
N ASP A 146 4.08 4.96 -2.15
CA ASP A 146 4.18 5.11 -3.60
C ASP A 146 5.40 5.96 -3.95
N ILE A 147 6.61 5.42 -3.69
CA ILE A 147 7.86 6.10 -4.02
C ILE A 147 7.83 6.53 -5.48
N SER A 148 8.17 7.81 -5.70
CA SER A 148 7.99 8.50 -6.96
C SER A 148 9.29 9.16 -7.42
N VAL A 149 9.59 9.03 -8.71
CA VAL A 149 10.73 9.71 -9.34
C VAL A 149 10.21 10.91 -10.11
N ARG A 150 10.30 12.11 -9.49
CA ARG A 150 9.60 13.30 -9.97
C ARG A 150 10.07 13.83 -11.31
N ASP A 151 11.35 13.83 -11.54
CA ASP A 151 11.93 14.24 -12.84
C ASP A 151 11.52 13.31 -13.98
N TRP A 152 11.14 12.05 -13.69
CA TRP A 152 10.55 11.14 -14.67
C TRP A 152 9.05 11.28 -14.76
N GLN A 153 8.36 11.47 -13.63
CA GLN A 153 6.90 11.65 -13.57
C GLN A 153 6.44 12.84 -14.42
N TYR A 154 7.20 13.94 -14.43
CA TYR A 154 6.81 15.17 -15.10
C TYR A 154 7.31 15.28 -16.55
N ARG A 155 7.97 14.24 -17.09
CA ARG A 155 8.43 14.24 -18.51
C ARG A 155 7.29 14.24 -19.51
N THR A 156 6.15 13.62 -19.13
CA THR A 156 4.95 13.54 -19.97
C THR A 156 3.69 13.74 -19.13
N LEU A 157 2.52 13.73 -19.77
CA LEU A 157 1.23 13.76 -19.05
C LEU A 157 0.94 12.46 -18.29
N GLN A 158 1.60 11.35 -18.65
CA GLN A 158 1.43 10.05 -17.99
C GLN A 158 2.48 9.90 -16.88
N TRP A 159 2.02 9.66 -15.65
CA TRP A 159 2.89 9.52 -14.47
C TRP A 159 3.68 8.21 -14.42
N PHE A 160 3.29 7.27 -15.25
CA PHE A 160 3.76 5.88 -15.30
C PHE A 160 5.28 5.75 -15.09
N GLN A 161 6.09 6.44 -15.90
CA GLN A 161 7.55 6.30 -15.86
C GLN A 161 8.19 6.84 -14.56
N GLY A 162 7.50 7.68 -13.79
CA GLY A 162 7.93 8.13 -12.47
C GLY A 162 7.43 7.23 -11.33
N LYS A 163 6.55 6.28 -11.63
CA LYS A 163 5.83 5.45 -10.64
C LYS A 163 6.11 3.94 -10.75
N THR A 164 6.88 3.49 -11.75
CA THR A 164 7.07 2.06 -12.03
C THR A 164 8.54 1.63 -12.02
N TRP A 165 9.30 2.12 -11.05
CA TRP A 165 10.65 1.65 -10.80
C TRP A 165 10.59 0.34 -9.99
N ASP A 166 11.43 -0.63 -10.34
CA ASP A 166 11.42 -1.94 -9.69
C ASP A 166 11.75 -1.83 -8.19
N ALA A 167 11.06 -2.61 -7.36
CA ALA A 167 11.24 -2.69 -5.91
C ALA A 167 11.25 -1.34 -5.18
N THR A 168 10.44 -0.38 -5.63
CA THR A 168 10.36 0.97 -5.03
C THR A 168 9.03 1.27 -4.33
N THR A 169 8.14 0.30 -4.22
CA THR A 169 6.84 0.49 -3.55
C THR A 169 6.75 -0.45 -2.34
N PRO A 170 7.23 -0.01 -1.17
CA PRO A 170 7.08 -0.78 0.07
C PRO A 170 5.60 -1.03 0.38
N VAL A 171 5.28 -2.27 0.78
CA VAL A 171 3.93 -2.70 1.17
C VAL A 171 4.01 -3.62 2.38
N GLY A 172 3.08 -3.48 3.31
CA GLY A 172 3.00 -4.32 4.51
C GLY A 172 2.82 -3.51 5.80
N PRO A 173 3.33 -3.94 6.94
CA PRO A 173 3.92 -5.25 7.20
C PRO A 173 2.88 -6.39 7.24
N VAL A 174 1.61 -6.06 7.46
CA VAL A 174 0.49 -7.00 7.58
C VAL A 174 -0.72 -6.49 6.80
N ILE A 175 -1.64 -7.38 6.49
CA ILE A 175 -3.00 -7.05 6.04
C ILE A 175 -3.92 -7.19 7.25
N VAL A 176 -4.60 -6.11 7.63
CA VAL A 176 -5.57 -6.07 8.73
C VAL A 176 -6.98 -6.11 8.15
N THR A 177 -7.77 -7.08 8.57
CA THR A 177 -9.14 -7.27 8.07
C THR A 177 -10.10 -6.18 8.58
N PRO A 178 -11.23 -5.91 7.88
CA PRO A 178 -12.15 -4.80 8.22
C PRO A 178 -12.80 -4.89 9.60
N ASP A 179 -12.84 -6.07 10.22
CA ASP A 179 -13.34 -6.27 11.60
C ASP A 179 -12.40 -5.70 12.68
N GLU A 180 -11.11 -5.48 12.36
CA GLU A 180 -10.13 -4.88 13.28
C GLU A 180 -9.74 -3.42 12.93
N LEU A 181 -10.00 -2.98 11.71
CA LEU A 181 -9.67 -1.63 11.26
C LEU A 181 -10.78 -1.07 10.38
N ASP A 182 -11.30 0.08 10.77
CA ASP A 182 -12.28 0.85 9.98
C ASP A 182 -11.68 2.19 9.52
N PRO A 183 -11.14 2.27 8.29
CA PRO A 183 -10.61 3.54 7.76
C PRO A 183 -11.66 4.64 7.60
N ALA A 184 -12.96 4.31 7.51
CA ALA A 184 -14.01 5.31 7.43
C ALA A 184 -14.18 6.08 8.75
N ALA A 185 -13.86 5.44 9.88
CA ALA A 185 -13.79 6.12 11.18
C ALA A 185 -12.63 7.12 11.28
N GLY A 186 -11.65 7.02 10.38
CA GLY A 186 -10.46 7.85 10.30
C GLY A 186 -9.26 7.21 11.00
N VAL A 187 -8.25 6.87 10.21
CA VAL A 187 -6.94 6.42 10.70
C VAL A 187 -5.87 7.36 10.16
N ASP A 188 -4.85 7.64 10.97
CA ASP A 188 -3.74 8.50 10.54
C ASP A 188 -2.90 7.79 9.49
N VAL A 189 -2.44 8.55 8.49
CA VAL A 189 -1.43 8.16 7.51
C VAL A 189 -0.23 9.07 7.74
N ILE A 190 0.90 8.48 8.12
CA ILE A 190 2.06 9.22 8.62
C ILE A 190 3.30 8.81 7.82
N CYS A 191 4.09 9.81 7.41
CA CYS A 191 5.44 9.58 6.86
C CYS A 191 6.48 10.34 7.67
N ARG A 192 7.64 9.68 7.92
CA ARG A 192 8.81 10.32 8.51
C ARG A 192 10.04 10.02 7.66
N ILE A 193 10.89 11.02 7.51
CA ILE A 193 12.22 10.88 6.90
C ILE A 193 13.26 11.12 8.00
N ASN A 194 14.08 10.10 8.27
CA ASN A 194 15.09 10.15 9.34
C ASN A 194 14.48 10.56 10.72
N GLY A 195 13.26 10.07 11.00
CA GLY A 195 12.51 10.39 12.21
C GLY A 195 11.78 11.74 12.20
N GLN A 196 12.01 12.61 11.21
CA GLN A 196 11.26 13.85 11.05
C GLN A 196 9.93 13.59 10.35
N GLU A 197 8.82 13.96 10.98
CA GLU A 197 7.49 13.85 10.36
C GLU A 197 7.37 14.81 9.17
N VAL A 198 7.03 14.26 8.02
CA VAL A 198 6.90 14.98 6.75
C VAL A 198 5.50 14.95 6.17
N GLN A 199 4.72 13.91 6.50
CA GLN A 199 3.29 13.83 6.15
C GLN A 199 2.51 13.34 7.38
N ARG A 200 1.33 13.91 7.59
CA ARG A 200 0.30 13.42 8.50
C ARG A 200 -1.06 13.92 8.01
N ASP A 201 -1.98 12.99 7.84
CA ASP A 201 -3.40 13.28 7.62
C ASP A 201 -4.22 12.04 8.04
N THR A 202 -5.53 12.10 7.91
CA THR A 202 -6.44 11.02 8.25
C THR A 202 -7.21 10.53 7.02
N THR A 203 -7.47 9.24 6.94
CA THR A 203 -8.30 8.65 5.86
C THR A 203 -9.71 9.25 5.78
N ARG A 204 -10.16 9.98 6.80
CA ARG A 204 -11.44 10.70 6.78
C ARG A 204 -11.48 11.82 5.74
N THR A 205 -10.35 12.37 5.34
CA THR A 205 -10.24 13.46 4.36
C THR A 205 -10.09 12.97 2.92
N LEU A 206 -10.13 11.64 2.70
CA LEU A 206 -10.19 11.06 1.36
C LEU A 206 -11.44 11.55 0.61
N VAL A 207 -11.25 12.02 -0.63
CA VAL A 207 -12.36 12.40 -1.52
C VAL A 207 -13.13 11.16 -1.99
N PHE A 208 -12.40 10.12 -2.36
CA PHE A 208 -12.93 8.80 -2.69
C PHE A 208 -12.35 7.79 -1.69
N ASP A 209 -13.19 7.23 -0.84
CA ASP A 209 -12.76 6.22 0.10
C ASP A 209 -12.53 4.85 -0.59
N ALA A 210 -12.12 3.85 0.20
CA ALA A 210 -11.82 2.51 -0.30
C ALA A 210 -12.98 1.90 -1.10
N ALA A 211 -14.22 2.02 -0.61
CA ALA A 211 -15.39 1.45 -1.28
C ALA A 211 -15.73 2.20 -2.58
N ASP A 212 -15.59 3.54 -2.59
CA ASP A 212 -15.79 4.35 -3.79
C ASP A 212 -14.79 3.98 -4.88
N LEU A 213 -13.51 3.84 -4.53
CA LEU A 213 -12.46 3.44 -5.47
C LEU A 213 -12.72 2.05 -6.06
N LEU A 214 -13.01 1.06 -5.23
CA LEU A 214 -13.29 -0.30 -5.70
C LEU A 214 -14.55 -0.35 -6.58
N ALA A 215 -15.62 0.32 -6.18
CA ALA A 215 -16.85 0.41 -6.97
C ALA A 215 -16.56 1.05 -8.35
N TYR A 216 -15.89 2.21 -8.35
CA TYR A 216 -15.53 2.91 -9.58
C TYR A 216 -14.65 2.07 -10.50
N ILE A 217 -13.56 1.51 -9.98
CA ILE A 217 -12.62 0.69 -10.75
C ILE A 217 -13.32 -0.54 -11.33
N SER A 218 -14.23 -1.17 -10.58
CA SER A 218 -14.96 -2.36 -11.02
C SER A 218 -15.90 -2.11 -12.21
N THR A 219 -16.20 -0.85 -12.54
CA THR A 219 -17.04 -0.52 -13.70
C THR A 219 -16.36 -0.84 -15.03
N PHE A 220 -15.05 -0.67 -15.13
CA PHE A 220 -14.30 -0.85 -16.38
C PHE A 220 -13.34 -2.05 -16.38
N THR A 221 -12.95 -2.57 -15.20
CA THR A 221 -12.10 -3.78 -15.11
C THR A 221 -12.56 -4.68 -13.97
N VAL A 222 -12.33 -6.00 -14.10
CA VAL A 222 -12.57 -6.93 -12.99
C VAL A 222 -11.45 -6.78 -11.97
N LEU A 223 -11.78 -6.50 -10.72
CA LEU A 223 -10.88 -6.67 -9.60
C LEU A 223 -10.95 -8.12 -9.10
N ARG A 224 -9.82 -8.68 -8.70
CA ARG A 224 -9.67 -10.06 -8.24
C ARG A 224 -9.05 -10.13 -6.85
N PRO A 225 -9.28 -11.21 -6.10
CA PRO A 225 -8.59 -11.41 -4.82
C PRO A 225 -7.08 -11.25 -4.96
N GLY A 226 -6.49 -10.47 -4.04
CA GLY A 226 -5.07 -10.12 -4.07
C GLY A 226 -4.70 -8.92 -4.94
N ASP A 227 -5.62 -8.34 -5.73
CA ASP A 227 -5.39 -7.03 -6.36
C ASP A 227 -5.23 -5.97 -5.28
N LEU A 228 -4.35 -4.99 -5.53
CA LEU A 228 -4.00 -3.93 -4.59
C LEU A 228 -4.47 -2.58 -5.14
N VAL A 229 -5.11 -1.78 -4.30
CA VAL A 229 -5.52 -0.40 -4.63
C VAL A 229 -4.93 0.55 -3.60
N LEU A 230 -4.02 1.44 -4.02
CA LEU A 230 -3.45 2.51 -3.22
C LEU A 230 -4.38 3.71 -3.27
N THR A 231 -4.69 4.29 -2.09
CA THR A 231 -5.79 5.27 -1.98
C THR A 231 -5.36 6.72 -2.15
N GLY A 232 -4.09 6.98 -2.41
CA GLY A 232 -3.55 8.32 -2.51
C GLY A 232 -2.82 8.76 -1.27
N THR A 233 -1.99 9.79 -1.44
CA THR A 233 -1.13 10.34 -0.39
C THR A 233 -1.61 11.70 0.09
N PRO A 234 -1.45 12.02 1.39
CA PRO A 234 -1.71 13.37 1.92
C PRO A 234 -0.67 14.39 1.48
N GLY A 235 -0.88 15.65 1.84
CA GLY A 235 0.06 16.74 1.68
C GLY A 235 1.41 16.47 2.37
N GLY A 236 2.47 17.19 1.97
CA GLY A 236 3.80 17.08 2.58
C GLY A 236 4.82 16.28 1.78
N ILE A 237 4.53 15.94 0.52
CA ILE A 237 5.50 15.34 -0.39
C ILE A 237 6.69 16.28 -0.62
N GLY A 238 7.85 15.73 -0.92
CA GLY A 238 9.09 16.50 -1.07
C GLY A 238 9.06 17.49 -2.21
N ALA A 239 8.44 17.13 -3.34
CA ALA A 239 8.30 18.00 -4.52
C ALA A 239 7.46 19.25 -4.28
N ALA A 240 6.53 19.25 -3.33
CA ALA A 240 5.68 20.40 -2.99
C ALA A 240 6.34 21.36 -1.99
N ARG A 241 7.45 21.00 -1.38
CA ARG A 241 8.15 21.81 -0.36
C ARG A 241 8.91 22.99 -0.99
N LYS A 242 9.18 23.97 -0.17
CA LYS A 242 9.98 25.16 -0.54
C LYS A 242 11.07 25.39 0.51
N PRO A 243 12.35 25.06 0.22
CA PRO A 243 12.85 24.42 -1.02
C PRO A 243 12.35 22.97 -1.15
N GLN A 244 12.35 22.43 -2.37
CA GLN A 244 12.05 21.01 -2.60
C GLN A 244 13.04 20.14 -1.85
N TRP A 245 12.56 18.99 -1.38
CA TRP A 245 13.36 18.02 -0.64
C TRP A 245 13.14 16.63 -1.23
N PHE A 246 14.21 16.03 -1.74
CA PHE A 246 14.20 14.66 -2.27
C PHE A 246 15.08 13.78 -1.40
N LEU A 247 14.80 12.47 -1.41
CA LEU A 247 15.55 11.49 -0.65
C LEU A 247 17.01 11.42 -1.14
N ALA A 248 17.91 11.31 -0.20
CA ALA A 248 19.35 11.11 -0.40
C ALA A 248 19.77 9.69 -0.01
N ASP A 249 20.97 9.27 -0.43
CA ASP A 249 21.54 7.98 -0.02
C ASP A 249 21.61 7.84 1.49
N GLY A 250 21.13 6.71 2.01
CA GLY A 250 21.05 6.42 3.43
C GLY A 250 19.82 6.99 4.14
N ASP A 251 18.98 7.79 3.48
CA ASP A 251 17.74 8.26 4.10
C ASP A 251 16.80 7.11 4.44
N VAL A 252 16.24 7.17 5.64
CA VAL A 252 15.27 6.20 6.15
C VAL A 252 13.86 6.76 6.01
N VAL A 253 13.03 6.06 5.27
CA VAL A 253 11.61 6.35 5.07
C VAL A 253 10.79 5.46 5.99
N GLU A 254 10.07 6.06 6.92
CA GLU A 254 9.12 5.37 7.79
C GLU A 254 7.70 5.76 7.38
N THR A 255 6.88 4.76 7.04
CA THR A 255 5.47 4.93 6.67
C THR A 255 4.62 4.18 7.68
N GLU A 256 3.78 4.88 8.41
CA GLU A 256 3.01 4.33 9.51
C GLU A 256 1.51 4.55 9.34
N ILE A 257 0.74 3.51 9.59
CA ILE A 257 -0.71 3.61 9.84
C ILE A 257 -0.98 2.91 11.17
N PRO A 258 -1.38 3.68 12.21
CA PRO A 258 -1.75 3.10 13.50
C PRO A 258 -2.82 2.02 13.36
N GLY A 259 -2.62 0.88 14.01
CA GLY A 259 -3.49 -0.29 13.87
C GLY A 259 -3.05 -1.29 12.80
N ILE A 260 -2.24 -0.89 11.80
CA ILE A 260 -1.61 -1.80 10.84
C ILE A 260 -0.14 -2.04 11.21
N GLY A 261 0.67 -1.00 11.21
CA GLY A 261 2.10 -1.08 11.50
C GLY A 261 2.92 -0.02 10.76
N THR A 262 4.22 -0.27 10.69
CA THR A 262 5.19 0.66 10.10
C THR A 262 6.07 -0.06 9.08
N LEU A 263 6.22 0.54 7.91
CA LEU A 263 7.27 0.22 6.94
C LEU A 263 8.50 1.05 7.28
N ARG A 264 9.69 0.46 7.15
CA ARG A 264 10.95 1.15 7.42
C ARG A 264 11.98 0.76 6.36
N ASN A 265 12.08 1.60 5.35
CA ASN A 265 12.90 1.34 4.16
C ASN A 265 14.05 2.36 4.07
N THR A 266 15.21 1.95 3.60
CA THR A 266 16.36 2.84 3.44
C THR A 266 16.64 3.02 1.95
N LEU A 267 16.78 4.27 1.48
CA LEU A 267 17.25 4.53 0.12
C LEU A 267 18.74 4.20 0.00
N ARG A 268 19.09 3.43 -1.02
CA ARG A 268 20.46 3.09 -1.42
C ARG A 268 20.67 3.52 -2.86
N LEU A 269 21.58 4.43 -3.07
CA LEU A 269 21.92 4.87 -4.42
C LEU A 269 23.08 4.02 -4.97
N GLU A 270 22.84 3.43 -6.15
CA GLU A 270 23.88 2.69 -6.87
C GLU A 270 25.02 3.63 -7.29
N SER A 271 26.26 3.14 -7.18
CA SER A 271 27.48 3.88 -7.52
C SER A 271 27.69 4.01 -9.03
#